data_5bd19ec46b02d239c41402c8d3deace0
#
_entry.id   5bd19ec46b02d239c41402c8d3deace0
#
_cell.length_a   1.000
_cell.length_b   1.000
_cell.length_c   1.000
_cell.angle_alpha   90.00
_cell.angle_beta   90.00
_cell.angle_gamma   90.00
#
_symmetry.space_group_name_H-M   'P 1'
#
loop_
_entity.id
_entity.type
_entity.pdbx_description
1 polymer ?
#
loop_
_entity_poly.entity_id
_entity_poly.type
_entity_poly.pdbx_seq_one_letter_code
_entity_poly.pdbx_strand_id
1 'polypeptide(L)'
;MAVAYLVVESNITDAESFKRYMDAAPDIVKAFGGQYLVRGGRTVVLEGDWQPPRLTVLQYPDFETAQAMYNSPAYVKARALRQGATACFNMVLVEGLAAPV
;
A
#
# COMPACT_ATOMS: atom_id res chain seq x y z
N MET A 1 -8.59 5.06 19.87
CA MET A 1 -8.55 3.99 18.85
C MET A 1 -7.29 4.12 18.03
N ALA A 2 -6.72 3.02 17.64
CA ALA A 2 -5.49 3.01 16.88
C ALA A 2 -5.78 2.99 15.37
N VAL A 3 -5.12 3.86 14.63
CA VAL A 3 -5.10 3.77 13.16
C VAL A 3 -4.24 2.57 12.75
N ALA A 4 -4.31 2.20 11.48
CA ALA A 4 -3.47 1.15 10.93
C ALA A 4 -2.75 1.66 9.69
N TYR A 5 -1.55 1.13 9.45
CA TYR A 5 -0.73 1.52 8.32
C TYR A 5 -0.50 0.33 7.41
N LEU A 6 -0.68 0.57 6.12
CA LEU A 6 -0.36 -0.41 5.10
C LEU A 6 0.95 0.03 4.46
N VAL A 7 1.98 -0.79 4.60
CA VAL A 7 3.33 -0.49 4.09
C VAL A 7 3.59 -1.39 2.90
N VAL A 8 3.89 -0.77 1.77
CA VAL A 8 4.04 -1.49 0.49
C VAL A 8 5.41 -1.22 -0.09
N GLU A 9 6.13 -2.29 -0.37
CA GLU A 9 7.38 -2.25 -1.16
C GLU A 9 7.08 -2.79 -2.55
N SER A 10 7.51 -2.09 -3.58
CA SER A 10 7.32 -2.58 -4.94
C SER A 10 8.51 -2.26 -5.83
N ASN A 11 8.77 -3.16 -6.77
CA ASN A 11 9.71 -2.94 -7.86
C ASN A 11 8.92 -3.06 -9.17
N ILE A 12 8.58 -1.91 -9.74
CA ILE A 12 7.72 -1.85 -10.92
C ILE A 12 8.59 -2.10 -12.16
N THR A 13 8.26 -3.16 -12.92
CA THR A 13 8.97 -3.54 -14.13
C THR A 13 8.18 -3.23 -15.40
N ASP A 14 6.87 -3.05 -15.27
CA ASP A 14 5.98 -2.67 -16.39
C ASP A 14 5.11 -1.52 -15.91
N ALA A 15 5.59 -0.30 -16.09
CA ALA A 15 4.91 0.90 -15.61
C ALA A 15 3.55 1.11 -16.27
N GLU A 16 3.40 0.74 -17.54
CA GLU A 16 2.15 0.90 -18.26
C GLU A 16 1.05 -0.01 -17.68
N SER A 17 1.36 -1.29 -17.44
CA SER A 17 0.42 -2.21 -16.82
C SER A 17 0.13 -1.82 -15.37
N PHE A 18 1.17 -1.40 -14.63
CA PHE A 18 1.01 -0.99 -13.25
C PHE A 18 0.13 0.26 -13.12
N LYS A 19 0.15 1.13 -14.12
CA LYS A 19 -0.67 2.34 -14.13
C LYS A 19 -2.16 2.04 -14.00
N ARG A 20 -2.63 0.95 -14.56
CA ARG A 20 -4.04 0.55 -14.44
C ARG A 20 -4.42 0.31 -12.98
N TYR A 21 -3.53 -0.36 -12.24
CA TYR A 21 -3.72 -0.56 -10.80
C TYR A 21 -3.66 0.78 -10.06
N MET A 22 -2.70 1.64 -10.39
CA MET A 22 -2.55 2.95 -9.74
C MET A 22 -3.76 3.85 -9.99
N ASP A 23 -4.45 3.69 -11.12
CA ASP A 23 -5.64 4.46 -11.44
C ASP A 23 -6.88 3.89 -10.73
N ALA A 24 -6.93 2.59 -10.50
CA ALA A 24 -8.09 1.92 -9.89
C ALA A 24 -8.07 1.95 -8.36
N ALA A 25 -6.89 1.83 -7.74
CA ALA A 25 -6.76 1.67 -6.30
C ALA A 25 -7.22 2.86 -5.45
N PRO A 26 -6.94 4.14 -5.83
CA PRO A 26 -7.27 5.27 -4.96
C PRO A 26 -8.74 5.39 -4.55
N ASP A 27 -9.66 5.13 -5.45
CA ASP A 27 -11.10 5.19 -5.14
C ASP A 27 -11.49 4.12 -4.13
N ILE A 28 -10.89 2.93 -4.25
CA ILE A 28 -11.15 1.81 -3.33
C ILE A 28 -10.58 2.13 -1.95
N VAL A 29 -9.35 2.64 -1.92
CA VAL A 29 -8.69 3.08 -0.68
C VAL A 29 -9.57 4.11 0.03
N LYS A 30 -10.02 5.12 -0.70
CA LYS A 30 -10.84 6.19 -0.15
C LYS A 30 -12.18 5.67 0.37
N ALA A 31 -12.79 4.72 -0.32
CA ALA A 31 -14.07 4.14 0.09
C ALA A 31 -14.00 3.46 1.46
N PHE A 32 -12.82 3.00 1.87
CA PHE A 32 -12.61 2.38 3.19
C PHE A 32 -11.96 3.35 4.18
N GLY A 33 -11.97 4.65 3.89
CA GLY A 33 -11.42 5.65 4.80
C GLY A 33 -9.90 5.72 4.80
N GLY A 34 -9.25 5.11 3.82
CA GLY A 34 -7.80 5.14 3.69
C GLY A 34 -7.30 6.43 3.04
N GLN A 35 -6.04 6.74 3.30
CA GLN A 35 -5.37 7.86 2.65
C GLN A 35 -3.91 7.53 2.42
N TYR A 36 -3.36 8.02 1.32
CA TYR A 36 -1.94 7.86 1.01
C TYR A 36 -1.14 8.87 1.81
N LEU A 37 -0.13 8.40 2.55
CA LEU A 37 0.81 9.25 3.29
C LEU A 37 2.14 9.34 2.55
N VAL A 38 2.56 8.26 1.89
CA VAL A 38 3.75 8.18 1.05
C VAL A 38 3.37 7.43 -0.20
N ARG A 39 3.75 7.94 -1.34
CA ARG A 39 3.48 7.28 -2.61
C ARG A 39 4.68 7.44 -3.54
N GLY A 40 5.71 6.61 -3.30
CA GLY A 40 6.91 6.62 -4.11
C GLY A 40 7.82 7.81 -3.89
N GLY A 41 7.88 8.34 -2.66
CA GLY A 41 8.78 9.44 -2.32
C GLY A 41 10.24 9.01 -2.23
N ARG A 42 11.13 10.01 -2.04
CA ARG A 42 12.56 9.75 -1.88
C ARG A 42 12.82 8.84 -0.71
N THR A 43 13.78 7.94 -0.88
CA THR A 43 14.25 7.07 0.19
C THR A 43 15.77 7.17 0.33
N VAL A 44 16.26 6.94 1.54
CA VAL A 44 17.67 6.79 1.81
C VAL A 44 17.82 5.68 2.85
N VAL A 45 18.72 4.74 2.58
CA VAL A 45 18.99 3.66 3.53
C VAL A 45 19.97 4.19 4.58
N LEU A 46 19.54 4.24 5.83
CA LEU A 46 20.36 4.72 6.94
C LEU A 46 21.12 3.59 7.60
N GLU A 47 20.56 2.41 7.66
CA GLU A 47 21.18 1.21 8.23
C GLU A 47 20.62 -0.03 7.58
N GLY A 48 21.43 -1.07 7.50
CA GLY A 48 21.01 -2.41 7.07
C GLY A 48 21.04 -2.61 5.56
N ASP A 49 20.55 -3.77 5.16
CA ASP A 49 20.63 -4.23 3.76
C ASP A 49 19.35 -4.01 2.97
N TRP A 50 18.30 -3.52 3.64
CA TRP A 50 17.01 -3.32 2.97
C TRP A 50 17.05 -2.06 2.13
N GLN A 51 16.94 -2.23 0.82
CA GLN A 51 16.96 -1.14 -0.15
C GLN A 51 15.66 -1.19 -0.96
N PRO A 52 14.53 -0.74 -0.41
CA PRO A 52 13.26 -0.81 -1.12
C PRO A 52 13.29 0.08 -2.36
N PRO A 53 13.00 -0.45 -3.56
CA PRO A 53 12.98 0.36 -4.77
C PRO A 53 11.91 1.45 -4.73
N ARG A 54 10.79 1.16 -4.09
CA ARG A 54 9.69 2.11 -3.97
C ARG A 54 8.87 1.75 -2.73
N LEU A 55 8.55 2.75 -1.92
CA LEU A 55 7.66 2.59 -0.77
C LEU A 55 6.37 3.39 -0.95
N THR A 56 5.28 2.77 -0.56
CA THR A 56 3.97 3.41 -0.45
C THR A 56 3.46 3.14 0.97
N VAL A 57 2.96 4.16 1.64
CA VAL A 57 2.39 4.02 2.98
C VAL A 57 1.00 4.62 2.96
N LEU A 58 0.03 3.84 3.44
CA LEU A 58 -1.36 4.26 3.55
C LEU A 58 -1.78 4.20 5.02
N GLN A 59 -2.72 5.05 5.39
CA GLN A 59 -3.32 5.04 6.72
C GLN A 59 -4.81 4.71 6.59
N TYR A 60 -5.28 3.83 7.47
CA TYR A 60 -6.70 3.47 7.58
C TYR A 60 -7.20 3.78 8.99
N PRO A 61 -8.54 3.96 9.16
CA PRO A 61 -9.09 4.26 10.48
C PRO A 61 -8.77 3.23 11.54
N ASP A 62 -8.69 1.96 11.16
CA ASP A 62 -8.35 0.86 12.06
C ASP A 62 -7.85 -0.35 11.26
N PHE A 63 -7.32 -1.32 11.99
CA PHE A 63 -6.72 -2.54 11.42
C PHE A 63 -7.75 -3.38 10.66
N GLU A 64 -8.93 -3.57 11.24
CA GLU A 64 -9.98 -4.41 10.66
C GLU A 64 -10.53 -3.82 9.37
N THR A 65 -10.67 -2.50 9.30
CA THR A 65 -11.12 -1.81 8.08
C THR A 65 -10.10 -1.96 6.96
N ALA A 66 -8.82 -1.85 7.27
CA ALA A 66 -7.76 -2.07 6.27
C ALA A 66 -7.78 -3.51 5.75
N GLN A 67 -7.95 -4.49 6.62
CA GLN A 67 -8.09 -5.89 6.22
C GLN A 67 -9.32 -6.10 5.34
N ALA A 68 -10.43 -5.48 5.70
CA ALA A 68 -11.67 -5.57 4.92
C ALA A 68 -11.48 -4.99 3.52
N MET A 69 -10.74 -3.89 3.40
CA MET A 69 -10.40 -3.31 2.10
C MET A 69 -9.61 -4.31 1.24
N TYR A 70 -8.56 -4.89 1.81
CA TYR A 70 -7.72 -5.83 1.09
C TYR A 70 -8.50 -7.04 0.57
N ASN A 71 -9.45 -7.52 1.36
CA ASN A 71 -10.26 -8.69 1.02
C ASN A 71 -11.54 -8.35 0.26
N SER A 72 -11.80 -7.07 0.01
CA SER A 72 -13.00 -6.66 -0.70
C SER A 72 -12.98 -7.13 -2.16
N PRO A 73 -14.14 -7.43 -2.75
CA PRO A 73 -14.21 -7.81 -4.17
C PRO A 73 -13.61 -6.76 -5.08
N ALA A 74 -13.80 -5.48 -4.76
CA ALA A 74 -13.26 -4.37 -5.56
C ALA A 74 -11.73 -4.41 -5.58
N TYR A 75 -11.10 -4.62 -4.40
CA TYR A 75 -9.64 -4.64 -4.34
C TYR A 75 -9.05 -5.92 -4.95
N VAL A 76 -9.71 -7.06 -4.75
CA VAL A 76 -9.30 -8.32 -5.40
C VAL A 76 -9.25 -8.15 -6.92
N LYS A 77 -10.25 -7.48 -7.48
CA LYS A 77 -10.29 -7.18 -8.91
C LYS A 77 -9.20 -6.19 -9.32
N ALA A 78 -8.99 -5.14 -8.52
CA ALA A 78 -7.98 -4.12 -8.81
C ALA A 78 -6.56 -4.70 -8.77
N ARG A 79 -6.23 -5.51 -7.76
CA ARG A 79 -4.88 -6.05 -7.64
C ARG A 79 -4.53 -7.04 -8.75
N ALA A 80 -5.51 -7.63 -9.40
CA ALA A 80 -5.27 -8.47 -10.56
C ALA A 80 -4.68 -7.67 -11.73
N LEU A 81 -4.94 -6.36 -11.78
CA LEU A 81 -4.44 -5.48 -12.84
C LEU A 81 -2.91 -5.33 -12.80
N ARG A 82 -2.29 -5.51 -11.62
CA ARG A 82 -0.83 -5.38 -11.47
C ARG A 82 -0.09 -6.71 -11.60
N GLN A 83 -0.79 -7.79 -11.86
CA GLN A 83 -0.17 -9.10 -12.01
C GLN A 83 0.82 -9.08 -13.16
N GLY A 84 2.06 -9.50 -12.88
CA GLY A 84 3.14 -9.51 -13.87
C GLY A 84 3.80 -8.15 -14.11
N ALA A 85 3.35 -7.08 -13.44
CA ALA A 85 3.88 -5.73 -13.63
C ALA A 85 5.02 -5.37 -12.66
N THR A 86 5.34 -6.25 -11.72
CA THR A 86 6.36 -6.01 -10.70
C THR A 86 7.30 -7.19 -10.55
N ALA A 87 8.57 -6.90 -10.26
CA ALA A 87 9.56 -7.93 -9.90
C ALA A 87 9.39 -8.34 -8.44
N CYS A 88 8.97 -7.41 -7.57
CA CYS A 88 8.55 -7.72 -6.20
C CYS A 88 7.40 -6.83 -5.79
N PHE A 89 6.55 -7.34 -4.93
CA PHE A 89 5.45 -6.57 -4.36
C PHE A 89 5.15 -7.16 -2.98
N ASN A 90 5.52 -6.41 -1.94
CA ASN A 90 5.34 -6.83 -0.56
C ASN A 90 4.44 -5.84 0.16
N MET A 91 3.49 -6.34 0.91
CA MET A 91 2.50 -5.52 1.58
C MET A 91 2.30 -6.02 3.00
N VAL A 92 2.50 -5.14 3.97
CA VAL A 92 2.36 -5.47 5.40
C VAL A 92 1.41 -4.47 6.04
N LEU A 93 0.45 -4.99 6.78
CA LEU A 93 -0.46 -4.17 7.57
C LEU A 93 0.00 -4.19 9.01
N VAL A 94 0.17 -3.01 9.61
CA VAL A 94 0.61 -2.88 11.00
C VAL A 94 -0.30 -1.91 11.73
N GLU A 95 -0.72 -2.30 12.94
CA GLU A 95 -1.52 -1.44 13.79
C GLU A 95 -0.64 -0.38 14.43
N GLY A 96 -1.10 0.87 14.41
CA GLY A 96 -0.42 1.98 15.06
C GLY A 96 -0.65 1.99 16.56
N LEU A 97 0.00 2.91 17.25
CA LEU A 97 -0.22 3.11 18.67
C LEU A 97 -1.60 3.74 18.90
N ALA A 98 -2.26 3.33 19.98
CA ALA A 98 -3.54 3.95 20.37
C ALA A 98 -3.34 5.44 20.72
N ALA A 99 -2.16 5.76 21.27
CA ALA A 99 -1.74 7.13 21.52
C ALA A 99 -0.27 7.27 21.10
N PRO A 100 0.09 8.29 20.30
CA PRO A 100 1.48 8.50 19.89
C PRO A 100 2.37 8.82 21.10
N VAL A 101 3.62 8.39 21.01
CA VAL A 101 4.64 8.70 22.02
C VAL A 101 5.70 9.63 21.44
#